data_e8fef961739056cb4fd60a3975fec58b
#
_entry.id   e8fef961739056cb4fd60a3975fec58b
#
_cell.length_a   1.000
_cell.length_b   1.000
_cell.length_c   1.000
_cell.angle_alpha   90.00
_cell.angle_beta   90.00
_cell.angle_gamma   90.00
#
_symmetry.space_group_name_H-M   'P 1'
#
loop_
_entity.id
_entity.type
_entity.pdbx_description
1 polymer ?
#
loop_
_entity_poly.entity_id
_entity_poly.type
_entity_poly.pdbx_seq_one_letter_code
_entity_poly.pdbx_strand_id
1 'polypeptide(L)'
;MPSYYIHTFGCQSNKSDSERIAGDYQARGWEEASDWRSCDDLIVNTCAVRQTAEDRARGFLHKVVTYFNEQGAPRPKLILTGCMVHHGEERLYQMIPMLDEILPINEVGFNSTAVRKDKLHAWVPISTGCNSFCSYCIVPYSRGREASRTLESI
;
A
#
# COMPACT_ATOMS: atom_id res chain seq x y z
N MET A 1 14.95 4.52 -16.58
CA MET A 1 14.16 5.36 -15.68
C MET A 1 13.85 4.54 -14.45
N PRO A 2 13.77 5.13 -13.26
CA PRO A 2 13.44 4.35 -12.07
C PRO A 2 12.02 3.77 -12.19
N SER A 3 11.83 2.58 -11.64
CA SER A 3 10.61 1.80 -11.84
C SER A 3 10.02 1.33 -10.52
N TYR A 4 8.70 1.26 -10.44
CA TYR A 4 7.98 0.80 -9.27
C TYR A 4 6.99 -0.32 -9.61
N TYR A 5 6.68 -1.14 -8.63
CA TYR A 5 5.62 -2.13 -8.73
C TYR A 5 4.76 -2.12 -7.47
N ILE A 6 3.43 -2.13 -7.60
CA ILE A 6 2.50 -2.14 -6.47
C ILE A 6 1.78 -3.48 -6.41
N HIS A 7 1.99 -4.21 -5.31
CA HIS A 7 1.23 -5.42 -5.01
C HIS A 7 0.19 -5.14 -3.93
N THR A 8 -1.10 -5.33 -4.26
CA THR A 8 -2.22 -4.98 -3.38
C THR A 8 -2.86 -6.22 -2.78
N PHE A 9 -2.80 -6.33 -1.46
CA PHE A 9 -3.55 -7.31 -0.66
C PHE A 9 -4.66 -6.59 0.09
N GLY A 10 -5.91 -6.66 -0.37
CA GLY A 10 -6.96 -5.99 0.39
C GLY A 10 -8.27 -5.77 -0.35
N CYS A 11 -8.98 -4.76 0.11
CA CYS A 11 -10.30 -4.38 -0.37
C CYS A 11 -10.24 -3.25 -1.42
N GLN A 12 -11.40 -2.73 -1.79
CA GLN A 12 -11.53 -1.61 -2.75
C GLN A 12 -10.81 -0.35 -2.27
N SER A 13 -10.80 -0.07 -0.96
CA SER A 13 -10.04 1.07 -0.42
C SER A 13 -8.54 0.93 -0.70
N ASN A 14 -7.97 -0.27 -0.52
CA ASN A 14 -6.57 -0.50 -0.86
C ASN A 14 -6.31 -0.35 -2.37
N LYS A 15 -7.26 -0.76 -3.24
CA LYS A 15 -7.12 -0.51 -4.67
C LYS A 15 -7.09 0.98 -4.99
N SER A 16 -8.00 1.76 -4.39
CA SER A 16 -7.99 3.22 -4.52
C SER A 16 -6.69 3.85 -4.02
N ASP A 17 -6.18 3.37 -2.88
CA ASP A 17 -4.89 3.84 -2.36
C ASP A 17 -3.76 3.55 -3.36
N SER A 18 -3.73 2.33 -3.93
CA SER A 18 -2.71 1.92 -4.91
C SER A 18 -2.76 2.75 -6.20
N GLU A 19 -3.96 3.12 -6.69
CA GLU A 19 -4.10 4.01 -7.85
C GLU A 19 -3.52 5.40 -7.58
N ARG A 20 -3.64 5.93 -6.37
CA ARG A 20 -3.08 7.22 -5.97
C ARG A 20 -1.56 7.14 -5.73
N ILE A 21 -1.07 6.07 -5.10
CA ILE A 21 0.37 5.82 -4.97
C ILE A 21 1.01 5.74 -6.37
N ALA A 22 0.38 5.04 -7.31
CA ALA A 22 0.86 5.00 -8.69
C ALA A 22 0.92 6.39 -9.33
N GLY A 23 -0.09 7.25 -9.08
CA GLY A 23 -0.09 8.63 -9.54
C GLY A 23 1.07 9.46 -8.98
N ASP A 24 1.38 9.31 -7.69
CA ASP A 24 2.52 9.99 -7.06
C ASP A 24 3.86 9.53 -7.64
N TYR A 25 4.03 8.24 -7.90
CA TYR A 25 5.23 7.72 -8.55
C TYR A 25 5.37 8.25 -9.98
N GLN A 26 4.29 8.23 -10.77
CA GLN A 26 4.30 8.76 -12.14
C GLN A 26 4.56 10.28 -12.18
N ALA A 27 4.00 11.05 -11.24
CA ALA A 27 4.27 12.50 -11.13
C ALA A 27 5.75 12.80 -10.84
N ARG A 28 6.47 11.87 -10.21
CA ARG A 28 7.92 11.94 -9.96
C ARG A 28 8.74 11.39 -11.14
N GLY A 29 8.12 11.00 -12.25
CA GLY A 29 8.79 10.47 -13.43
C GLY A 29 9.22 9.00 -13.34
N TRP A 30 8.58 8.23 -12.44
CA TRP A 30 8.78 6.78 -12.32
C TRP A 30 7.85 6.03 -13.24
N GLU A 31 8.30 4.88 -13.75
CA GLU A 31 7.49 3.99 -14.60
C GLU A 31 7.00 2.77 -13.83
N GLU A 32 5.78 2.33 -14.13
CA GLU A 32 5.26 1.09 -13.55
C GLU A 32 5.89 -0.13 -14.24
N ALA A 33 6.58 -0.95 -13.47
CA ALA A 33 7.14 -2.21 -13.94
C ALA A 33 6.02 -3.24 -14.19
N SER A 34 6.19 -4.08 -15.18
CA SER A 34 5.25 -5.16 -15.50
C SER A 34 5.29 -6.32 -14.49
N ASP A 35 6.40 -6.46 -13.78
CA ASP A 35 6.62 -7.53 -12.79
C ASP A 35 7.49 -7.02 -11.64
N TRP A 36 7.22 -7.52 -10.44
CA TRP A 36 7.96 -7.16 -9.22
C TRP A 36 9.45 -7.52 -9.26
N ARG A 37 9.86 -8.41 -10.18
CA ARG A 37 11.26 -8.81 -10.35
C ARG A 37 12.10 -7.78 -11.08
N SER A 38 11.46 -6.82 -11.74
CA SER A 38 12.11 -5.81 -12.58
C SER A 38 11.92 -4.39 -12.08
N CYS A 39 11.46 -4.19 -10.85
CA CYS A 39 11.26 -2.86 -10.28
C CYS A 39 12.40 -2.47 -9.34
N ASP A 40 12.58 -1.16 -9.16
CA ASP A 40 13.50 -0.59 -8.16
C ASP A 40 12.79 -0.47 -6.81
N ASP A 41 11.51 -0.05 -6.80
CA ASP A 41 10.65 0.04 -5.62
C ASP A 41 9.51 -0.97 -5.71
N LEU A 42 9.38 -1.82 -4.69
CA LEU A 42 8.26 -2.73 -4.52
C LEU A 42 7.38 -2.26 -3.36
N ILE A 43 6.19 -1.75 -3.69
CA ILE A 43 5.22 -1.28 -2.73
C ILE A 43 4.21 -2.40 -2.45
N VAL A 44 4.09 -2.81 -1.19
CA VAL A 44 3.12 -3.80 -0.74
C VAL A 44 2.02 -3.10 0.05
N ASN A 45 0.85 -2.95 -0.57
CA ASN A 45 -0.31 -2.33 0.05
C ASN A 45 -1.17 -3.40 0.71
N THR A 46 -1.39 -3.29 2.01
CA THR A 46 -1.89 -4.35 2.88
C THR A 46 -3.22 -4.02 3.53
N CYS A 47 -3.96 -5.08 3.90
CA CYS A 47 -5.20 -5.00 4.67
C CYS A 47 -4.99 -5.62 6.06
N ALA A 48 -5.51 -4.97 7.10
CA ALA A 48 -5.51 -5.48 8.48
C ALA A 48 -6.87 -6.02 8.94
N VAL A 49 -7.89 -5.98 8.07
CA VAL A 49 -9.23 -6.49 8.41
C VAL A 49 -9.26 -8.02 8.50
N ARG A 50 -8.36 -8.68 7.77
CA ARG A 50 -8.27 -10.15 7.74
C ARG A 50 -6.83 -10.58 7.96
N GLN A 51 -6.61 -11.40 8.96
CA GLN A 51 -5.29 -11.99 9.27
C GLN A 51 -4.66 -12.66 8.04
N THR A 52 -5.48 -13.35 7.23
CA THR A 52 -5.00 -13.98 5.99
C THR A 52 -4.40 -13.00 4.97
N ALA A 53 -4.79 -11.73 4.97
CA ALA A 53 -4.20 -10.72 4.09
C ALA A 53 -2.81 -10.29 4.59
N GLU A 54 -2.64 -10.15 5.90
CA GLU A 54 -1.34 -9.90 6.52
C GLU A 54 -0.37 -11.05 6.30
N ASP A 55 -0.83 -12.30 6.49
CA ASP A 55 -0.02 -13.50 6.28
C ASP A 55 0.43 -13.64 4.82
N ARG A 56 -0.45 -13.32 3.87
CA ARG A 56 -0.11 -13.31 2.44
C ARG A 56 0.91 -12.22 2.11
N ALA A 57 0.78 -11.02 2.68
CA ALA A 57 1.74 -9.94 2.47
C ALA A 57 3.13 -10.32 3.00
N ARG A 58 3.21 -10.88 4.22
CA ARG A 58 4.47 -11.39 4.79
C ARG A 58 5.06 -12.51 3.94
N GLY A 59 4.25 -13.49 3.56
CA GLY A 59 4.70 -14.60 2.70
C GLY A 59 5.21 -14.12 1.34
N PHE A 60 4.57 -13.12 0.76
CA PHE A 60 5.01 -12.51 -0.49
C PHE A 60 6.37 -11.79 -0.33
N LEU A 61 6.55 -10.99 0.72
CA LEU A 61 7.82 -10.33 1.00
C LEU A 61 8.97 -11.33 1.22
N HIS A 62 8.71 -12.41 1.97
CA HIS A 62 9.68 -13.50 2.11
C HIS A 62 10.04 -14.15 0.77
N LYS A 63 9.04 -14.42 -0.08
CA LYS A 63 9.25 -14.95 -1.44
C LYS A 63 10.15 -14.02 -2.27
N VAL A 64 9.93 -12.71 -2.20
CA VAL A 64 10.75 -11.73 -2.92
C VAL A 64 12.20 -11.81 -2.46
N VAL A 65 12.45 -11.76 -1.17
CA VAL A 65 13.82 -11.82 -0.61
C VAL A 65 14.51 -13.15 -0.97
N THR A 66 13.81 -14.27 -0.83
CA THR A 66 14.34 -15.59 -1.19
C THR A 66 14.72 -15.65 -2.65
N TYR A 67 13.85 -15.17 -3.54
CA TYR A 67 14.11 -15.16 -4.98
C TYR A 67 15.41 -14.40 -5.33
N PHE A 68 15.59 -13.18 -4.82
CA PHE A 68 16.79 -12.39 -5.12
C PHE A 68 18.06 -12.96 -4.49
N ASN A 69 17.96 -13.55 -3.30
CA ASN A 69 19.08 -14.24 -2.66
C ASN A 69 19.54 -15.46 -3.50
N GLU A 70 18.60 -16.25 -4.02
CA GLU A 70 18.91 -17.39 -4.89
C GLU A 70 19.53 -16.97 -6.22
N GLN A 71 19.15 -15.81 -6.75
CA GLN A 71 19.73 -15.25 -7.98
C GLN A 71 21.07 -14.53 -7.74
N GLY A 72 21.48 -14.27 -6.50
CA GLY A 72 22.65 -13.45 -6.18
C GLY A 72 22.54 -12.00 -6.70
N ALA A 73 21.31 -11.50 -6.85
CA ALA A 73 21.01 -10.19 -7.41
C ALA A 73 20.50 -9.21 -6.32
N PRO A 74 20.71 -7.89 -6.47
CA PRO A 74 20.13 -6.91 -5.58
C PRO A 74 18.61 -6.92 -5.71
N ARG A 75 17.92 -6.95 -4.56
CA ARG A 75 16.45 -6.88 -4.51
C ARG A 75 15.94 -5.43 -4.61
N PRO A 76 14.69 -5.21 -5.01
CA PRO A 76 14.06 -3.90 -4.95
C PRO A 76 13.96 -3.40 -3.50
N LYS A 77 13.80 -2.09 -3.33
CA LYS A 77 13.42 -1.48 -2.07
C LYS A 77 12.01 -1.94 -1.68
N LEU A 78 11.86 -2.50 -0.48
CA LEU A 78 10.59 -3.04 0.02
C LEU A 78 9.87 -2.01 0.87
N ILE A 79 8.73 -1.53 0.38
CA ILE A 79 7.91 -0.49 1.00
C ILE A 79 6.57 -1.09 1.41
N LEU A 80 6.23 -0.99 2.69
CA LEU A 80 4.95 -1.46 3.23
C LEU A 80 4.00 -0.28 3.43
N THR A 81 2.75 -0.43 3.02
CA THR A 81 1.68 0.55 3.24
C THR A 81 0.33 -0.13 3.49
N GLY A 82 -0.70 0.66 3.68
CA GLY A 82 -2.06 0.19 3.91
C GLY A 82 -2.42 0.02 5.37
N CYS A 83 -3.48 -0.75 5.63
CA CYS A 83 -4.04 -0.84 6.98
C CYS A 83 -3.11 -1.54 8.00
N MET A 84 -2.18 -2.38 7.54
CA MET A 84 -1.24 -3.07 8.43
C MET A 84 -0.28 -2.12 9.15
N VAL A 85 -0.09 -0.91 8.64
CA VAL A 85 0.77 0.12 9.26
C VAL A 85 0.29 0.53 10.66
N HIS A 86 -0.97 0.24 11.02
CA HIS A 86 -1.51 0.49 12.38
C HIS A 86 -0.74 -0.23 13.51
N HIS A 87 0.00 -1.30 13.21
CA HIS A 87 0.83 -1.99 14.20
C HIS A 87 1.98 -1.13 14.75
N GLY A 88 2.30 -0.01 14.07
CA GLY A 88 3.43 0.85 14.39
C GLY A 88 4.75 0.34 13.81
N GLU A 89 5.64 1.28 13.55
CA GLU A 89 6.90 1.01 12.83
C GLU A 89 7.78 -0.02 13.53
N GLU A 90 8.02 0.15 14.83
CA GLU A 90 8.88 -0.74 15.61
C GLU A 90 8.41 -2.20 15.52
N ARG A 91 7.11 -2.43 15.72
CA ARG A 91 6.52 -3.76 15.64
C ARG A 91 6.57 -4.33 14.22
N LEU A 92 6.36 -3.49 13.20
CA LEU A 92 6.43 -3.92 11.81
C LEU A 92 7.84 -4.36 11.42
N TYR A 93 8.87 -3.62 11.81
CA TYR A 93 10.27 -4.04 11.57
C TYR A 93 10.65 -5.30 12.34
N GLN A 94 10.08 -5.54 13.54
CA GLN A 94 10.24 -6.81 14.24
C GLN A 94 9.53 -7.97 13.51
N MET A 95 8.32 -7.74 12.98
CA MET A 95 7.54 -8.76 12.27
C MET A 95 8.07 -9.05 10.87
N ILE A 96 8.64 -8.05 10.22
CA ILE A 96 9.11 -8.08 8.82
C ILE A 96 10.46 -7.35 8.73
N PRO A 97 11.55 -7.97 9.22
CA PRO A 97 12.86 -7.32 9.30
C PRO A 97 13.48 -6.90 7.95
N MET A 98 12.93 -7.45 6.84
CA MET A 98 13.40 -7.13 5.49
C MET A 98 12.84 -5.84 4.91
N LEU A 99 11.92 -5.14 5.60
CA LEU A 99 11.39 -3.87 5.13
C LEU A 99 12.46 -2.79 5.11
N ASP A 100 12.43 -1.97 4.06
CA ASP A 100 13.29 -0.79 3.94
C ASP A 100 12.55 0.49 4.33
N GLU A 101 11.23 0.53 4.07
CA GLU A 101 10.41 1.72 4.34
C GLU A 101 8.96 1.34 4.69
N ILE A 102 8.36 2.15 5.54
CA ILE A 102 6.93 2.10 5.86
C ILE A 102 6.32 3.43 5.40
N LEU A 103 5.33 3.36 4.48
CA LEU A 103 4.57 4.50 4.01
C LEU A 103 3.24 4.56 4.75
N PRO A 104 3.04 5.51 5.69
CA PRO A 104 1.79 5.66 6.41
C PRO A 104 0.62 5.95 5.47
N ILE A 105 -0.52 5.31 5.71
CA ILE A 105 -1.69 5.43 4.82
C ILE A 105 -2.26 6.85 4.73
N ASN A 106 -2.08 7.66 5.77
CA ASN A 106 -2.49 9.06 5.79
C ASN A 106 -1.62 9.96 4.90
N GLU A 107 -0.43 9.52 4.50
CA GLU A 107 0.44 10.21 3.55
C GLU A 107 0.01 9.94 2.10
N VAL A 108 -0.80 8.91 1.87
CA VAL A 108 -1.46 8.66 0.58
C VAL A 108 -2.64 9.63 0.44
N GLY A 109 -2.34 10.86 0.04
CA GLY A 109 -3.29 11.98 0.03
C GLY A 109 -4.49 11.79 -0.91
N PHE A 110 -5.60 12.46 -0.61
CA PHE A 110 -6.77 12.49 -1.50
C PHE A 110 -6.54 13.27 -2.80
N ASN A 111 -5.56 14.17 -2.80
CA ASN A 111 -5.30 15.08 -3.92
C ASN A 111 -4.37 14.49 -5.00
N SER A 112 -3.79 13.32 -4.74
CA SER A 112 -2.95 12.65 -5.72
C SER A 112 -3.80 12.14 -6.89
N THR A 113 -3.34 12.40 -8.10
CA THR A 113 -4.00 11.93 -9.33
C THR A 113 -3.99 10.40 -9.34
N ALA A 114 -5.18 9.79 -9.44
CA ALA A 114 -5.28 8.34 -9.47
C ALA A 114 -4.99 7.78 -10.88
N VAL A 115 -4.07 6.83 -10.99
CA VAL A 115 -3.84 6.07 -12.22
C VAL A 115 -4.87 4.95 -12.32
N ARG A 116 -5.83 5.11 -13.22
CA ARG A 116 -6.91 4.14 -13.41
C ARG A 116 -6.43 2.92 -14.17
N LYS A 117 -6.59 1.74 -13.56
CA LYS A 117 -6.23 0.45 -14.17
C LYS A 117 -7.41 -0.21 -14.88
N ASP A 118 -8.62 0.12 -14.46
CA ASP A 118 -9.86 -0.39 -15.06
C ASP A 118 -10.50 0.69 -15.94
N LYS A 119 -10.91 0.32 -17.16
CA LYS A 119 -11.55 1.24 -18.11
C LYS A 119 -13.02 1.52 -17.78
N LEU A 120 -13.67 0.64 -17.03
CA LEU A 120 -15.10 0.70 -16.73
C LEU A 120 -15.40 1.12 -15.29
N HIS A 121 -14.45 0.94 -14.36
CA HIS A 121 -14.64 1.19 -12.95
C HIS A 121 -13.58 2.15 -12.41
N ALA A 122 -14.01 3.08 -11.56
CA ALA A 122 -13.14 3.99 -10.84
C ALA A 122 -13.46 3.95 -9.34
N TRP A 123 -12.42 3.88 -8.51
CA TRP A 123 -12.56 3.96 -7.07
C TRP A 123 -12.34 5.41 -6.64
N VAL A 124 -13.41 6.12 -6.32
CA VAL A 124 -13.35 7.52 -5.87
C VAL A 124 -13.49 7.56 -4.35
N PRO A 125 -12.43 7.84 -3.59
CA PRO A 125 -12.53 7.97 -2.15
C PRO A 125 -13.22 9.29 -1.81
N ILE A 126 -14.34 9.24 -1.11
CA ILE A 126 -15.09 10.41 -0.62
C ILE A 126 -14.79 10.71 0.85
N SER A 127 -14.38 9.69 1.60
CA SER A 127 -13.98 9.80 3.00
C SER A 127 -12.98 8.71 3.38
N THR A 128 -12.26 8.90 4.49
CA THR A 128 -11.40 7.90 5.12
C THR A 128 -11.62 7.87 6.62
N GLY A 129 -11.25 6.76 7.27
CA GLY A 129 -11.39 6.61 8.72
C GLY A 129 -12.82 6.36 9.18
N CYS A 130 -13.02 6.35 10.50
CA CYS A 130 -14.35 6.17 11.11
C CYS A 130 -14.33 6.61 12.57
N ASN A 131 -15.44 7.21 13.05
CA ASN A 131 -15.61 7.66 14.43
C ASN A 131 -16.45 6.72 15.31
N SER A 132 -16.95 5.60 14.77
CA SER A 132 -17.87 4.71 15.50
C SER A 132 -17.21 3.81 16.53
N PHE A 133 -15.92 3.52 16.42
CA PHE A 133 -15.14 2.70 17.37
C PHE A 133 -15.83 1.39 17.80
N CYS A 134 -16.49 0.69 16.87
CA CYS A 134 -17.12 -0.61 17.14
C CYS A 134 -16.07 -1.60 17.69
N SER A 135 -16.44 -2.41 18.68
CA SER A 135 -15.53 -3.31 19.40
C SER A 135 -14.77 -4.32 18.52
N TYR A 136 -15.29 -4.64 17.35
CA TYR A 136 -14.71 -5.59 16.38
C TYR A 136 -13.99 -4.91 15.20
N CYS A 137 -13.97 -3.57 15.14
CA CYS A 137 -13.55 -2.86 13.94
C CYS A 137 -12.16 -2.24 14.09
N ILE A 138 -11.26 -2.59 13.16
CA ILE A 138 -9.90 -2.04 13.11
C ILE A 138 -9.82 -0.67 12.41
N VAL A 139 -10.84 -0.26 11.65
CA VAL A 139 -10.78 0.93 10.78
C VAL A 139 -10.38 2.21 11.52
N PRO A 140 -10.95 2.57 12.69
CA PRO A 140 -10.53 3.78 13.40
C PRO A 140 -9.06 3.79 13.80
N TYR A 141 -8.49 2.61 14.03
CA TYR A 141 -7.10 2.43 14.45
C TYR A 141 -6.13 2.40 13.26
N SER A 142 -6.57 1.87 12.12
CA SER A 142 -5.72 1.72 10.94
C SER A 142 -5.80 2.91 9.96
N ARG A 143 -6.95 3.58 9.89
CA ARG A 143 -7.20 4.70 8.97
C ARG A 143 -7.51 6.01 9.69
N GLY A 144 -7.53 6.00 11.02
CA GLY A 144 -7.77 7.16 11.85
C GLY A 144 -9.25 7.56 11.96
N ARG A 145 -9.46 8.78 12.44
CA ARG A 145 -10.80 9.37 12.54
C ARG A 145 -11.34 9.70 11.15
N GLU A 146 -12.66 9.76 11.06
CA GLU A 146 -13.35 10.13 9.82
C GLU A 146 -12.92 11.52 9.33
N ALA A 147 -12.46 11.56 8.09
CA ALA A 147 -12.18 12.77 7.34
C ALA A 147 -12.84 12.67 5.97
N SER A 148 -13.80 13.56 5.70
CA SER A 148 -14.53 13.60 4.44
C SER A 148 -13.92 14.64 3.50
N ARG A 149 -13.99 14.38 2.20
CA ARG A 149 -13.61 15.33 1.16
C ARG A 149 -14.72 16.36 0.94
N THR A 150 -14.35 17.55 0.50
CA THR A 150 -15.32 18.51 0.00
C THR A 150 -15.80 18.10 -1.41
N LEU A 151 -17.00 18.57 -1.81
CA LEU A 151 -17.54 18.26 -3.15
C LEU A 151 -16.61 18.75 -4.27
N GLU A 152 -15.95 19.90 -4.06
CA GLU A 152 -15.04 20.49 -5.04
C GLU A 152 -13.76 19.67 -5.21
N SER A 153 -13.41 18.83 -4.21
CA SER A 153 -12.20 18.00 -4.27
C SER A 153 -12.45 16.60 -4.83
N ILE A 154 -13.72 16.21 -4.97
CA ILE A 154 -14.14 14.92 -5.52
C ILE A 154 -14.28 15.00 -7.04
#